data_931265e201aa182b9872b1881f9654c9
#
_entry.id   931265e201aa182b9872b1881f9654c9
#
_cell.length_a   1.000
_cell.length_b   1.000
_cell.length_c   1.000
_cell.angle_alpha   90.00
_cell.angle_beta   90.00
_cell.angle_gamma   90.00
#
_symmetry.space_group_name_H-M   'P 1'
#
loop_
_entity.id
_entity.type
_entity.pdbx_description
1 polymer ?
#
loop_
_entity_poly.entity_id
_entity_poly.type
_entity_poly.pdbx_seq_one_letter_code
_entity_poly.pdbx_strand_id
1 'polypeptide(L)'
;EVLAGIESRGFIFASTIAYKLGCDVIMIRKKGKLPGKTIHHFYKLEYGTDCLEIQKRETLKNKNVILIDDLLATGGTAGAAVELLQKVKANVSVFLTLIELTNLKGRNKIKVKTDSLISFDE
;
A
#
# COMPACT_ATOMS: atom_id res chain seq x y z
N GLU A 1 -0.75 -9.99 -10.18
CA GLU A 1 -0.36 -11.28 -9.60
C GLU A 1 -0.52 -11.30 -8.07
N VAL A 2 -0.31 -10.18 -7.41
CA VAL A 2 -0.43 -10.06 -5.96
C VAL A 2 -1.13 -8.74 -5.64
N LEU A 3 -2.06 -8.77 -4.69
CA LEU A 3 -2.68 -7.57 -4.17
C LEU A 3 -2.11 -7.28 -2.77
N ALA A 4 -1.72 -6.04 -2.54
CA ALA A 4 -1.21 -5.61 -1.24
C ALA A 4 -2.19 -4.62 -0.63
N GLY A 5 -2.70 -4.92 0.54
CA GLY A 5 -3.61 -4.03 1.27
C GLY A 5 -2.90 -3.34 2.42
N ILE A 6 -3.20 -2.06 2.61
CA ILE A 6 -2.64 -1.28 3.72
C ILE A 6 -3.60 -1.34 4.89
N GLU A 7 -3.06 -1.59 6.10
CA GLU A 7 -3.90 -1.68 7.30
C GLU A 7 -4.70 -0.41 7.52
N SER A 8 -5.89 -0.55 7.94
CA SER A 8 -6.58 -1.82 8.13
C SER A 8 -7.73 -1.98 7.14
N ARG A 9 -8.36 -0.90 6.72
CA ARG A 9 -9.51 -0.95 5.81
C ARG A 9 -9.13 -1.40 4.41
N GLY A 10 -7.88 -1.15 4.00
CA GLY A 10 -7.36 -1.64 2.73
C GLY A 10 -7.39 -3.16 2.62
N PHE A 11 -7.31 -3.87 3.74
CA PHE A 11 -7.38 -5.34 3.76
C PHE A 11 -8.71 -5.86 3.24
N ILE A 12 -9.80 -5.16 3.57
CA ILE A 12 -11.14 -5.59 3.14
C ILE A 12 -11.23 -5.58 1.63
N PHE A 13 -10.78 -4.50 0.99
CA PHE A 13 -10.82 -4.38 -0.46
C PHE A 13 -9.83 -5.32 -1.13
N ALA A 14 -8.59 -5.36 -0.63
CA ALA A 14 -7.58 -6.22 -1.22
C ALA A 14 -7.97 -7.70 -1.15
N SER A 15 -8.45 -8.17 0.00
CA SER A 15 -8.82 -9.57 0.16
C SER A 15 -10.03 -9.95 -0.68
N THR A 16 -11.02 -9.06 -0.77
CA THR A 16 -12.23 -9.31 -1.57
C THR A 16 -11.87 -9.41 -3.05
N ILE A 17 -11.06 -8.48 -3.54
CA ILE A 17 -10.64 -8.48 -4.94
C ILE A 17 -9.75 -9.68 -5.24
N ALA A 18 -8.83 -10.02 -4.34
CA ALA A 18 -7.96 -11.17 -4.50
C ALA A 18 -8.76 -12.47 -4.58
N TYR A 19 -9.78 -12.61 -3.74
CA TYR A 19 -10.66 -13.76 -3.77
C TYR A 19 -11.40 -13.86 -5.12
N LYS A 20 -11.92 -12.74 -5.59
CA LYS A 20 -12.65 -12.70 -6.87
C LYS A 20 -11.74 -13.06 -8.05
N LEU A 21 -10.51 -12.58 -8.04
CA LEU A 21 -9.57 -12.78 -9.15
C LEU A 21 -8.75 -14.06 -9.01
N GLY A 22 -8.77 -14.71 -7.86
CA GLY A 22 -7.97 -15.91 -7.62
C GLY A 22 -6.48 -15.63 -7.51
N CYS A 23 -6.09 -14.48 -6.96
CA CYS A 23 -4.68 -14.14 -6.79
C CYS A 23 -4.31 -14.02 -5.31
N ASP A 24 -3.01 -13.91 -5.05
CA ASP A 24 -2.49 -13.78 -3.69
C ASP A 24 -2.77 -12.39 -3.11
N VAL A 25 -2.84 -12.33 -1.78
CA VAL A 25 -2.95 -11.07 -1.07
C VAL A 25 -1.89 -11.02 0.02
N ILE A 26 -1.29 -9.84 0.22
CA ILE A 26 -0.36 -9.59 1.30
C ILE A 26 -0.83 -8.39 2.11
N MET A 27 -0.45 -8.38 3.38
CA MET A 27 -0.80 -7.30 4.31
C MET A 27 0.41 -6.40 4.54
N ILE A 28 0.18 -5.09 4.43
CA ILE A 28 1.16 -4.08 4.85
C ILE A 28 0.64 -3.49 6.14
N ARG A 29 1.41 -3.60 7.21
CA ARG A 29 0.97 -3.21 8.54
C ARG A 29 1.97 -2.32 9.23
N LYS A 30 1.52 -1.65 10.29
CA LYS A 30 2.40 -0.90 11.18
C LYS A 30 3.35 -1.86 11.89
N LYS A 31 4.52 -1.33 12.28
CA LYS A 31 5.57 -2.14 12.92
C LYS A 31 5.04 -2.91 14.12
N GLY A 32 5.45 -4.17 14.22
CA GLY A 32 5.17 -5.01 15.37
C GLY A 32 3.87 -5.80 15.30
N LYS A 33 3.12 -5.70 14.21
CA LYS A 33 1.84 -6.40 14.10
C LYS A 33 1.87 -7.68 13.27
N LEU A 34 2.94 -7.93 12.53
CA LEU A 34 3.07 -9.12 11.69
C LEU A 34 3.93 -10.18 12.37
N PRO A 35 3.53 -11.45 12.28
CA PRO A 35 4.36 -12.54 12.81
C PRO A 35 5.53 -12.85 11.89
N GLY A 36 6.55 -13.52 12.46
CA GLY A 36 7.69 -14.01 11.70
C GLY A 36 8.66 -12.91 11.28
N LYS A 37 9.46 -13.21 10.29
CA LYS A 37 10.43 -12.25 9.77
C LYS A 37 9.74 -11.23 8.90
N THR A 38 10.09 -9.96 9.10
CA THR A 38 9.51 -8.85 8.37
C THR A 38 10.60 -7.98 7.77
N ILE A 39 10.20 -7.23 6.75
CA ILE A 39 11.00 -6.16 6.18
C ILE A 39 10.23 -4.88 6.44
N HIS A 40 10.92 -3.84 6.86
CA HIS A 40 10.27 -2.61 7.28
C HIS A 40 10.84 -1.40 6.54
N HIS A 41 10.07 -0.32 6.57
CA HIS A 41 10.45 0.97 5.99
C HIS A 41 9.92 2.08 6.87
N PHE A 42 10.82 2.93 7.37
CA PHE A 42 10.44 4.11 8.16
C PHE A 42 10.09 5.25 7.22
N TYR A 43 9.11 6.06 7.62
CA TYR A 43 8.74 7.25 6.87
C TYR A 43 8.35 8.38 7.82
N LYS A 44 8.51 9.59 7.35
CA LYS A 44 8.24 10.78 8.17
C LYS A 44 6.76 11.16 8.08
N LEU A 45 6.23 11.47 9.25
CA LEU A 45 4.92 12.11 9.40
C LEU A 45 5.14 13.57 9.74
N GLU A 46 4.05 14.34 9.77
CA GLU A 46 4.10 15.74 10.18
C GLU A 46 4.60 15.89 11.61
N TYR A 47 4.28 14.96 12.49
CA TYR A 47 4.62 14.99 13.91
C TYR A 47 5.49 13.82 14.37
N GLY A 48 6.36 13.32 13.52
CA GLY A 48 7.26 12.22 13.90
C GLY A 48 7.54 11.27 12.76
N THR A 49 7.83 10.03 13.13
CA THR A 49 8.08 8.96 12.16
C THR A 49 7.17 7.78 12.44
N ASP A 50 6.88 7.04 11.40
CA ASP A 50 6.15 5.79 11.51
C ASP A 50 6.88 4.74 10.69
N CYS A 51 6.42 3.49 10.78
CA CYS A 51 7.08 2.37 10.12
C CYS A 51 6.05 1.37 9.61
N LEU A 52 6.21 0.98 8.37
CA LEU A 52 5.41 -0.08 7.77
C LEU A 52 6.25 -1.33 7.62
N GLU A 53 5.58 -2.48 7.70
CA GLU A 53 6.21 -3.78 7.55
C GLU A 53 5.43 -4.66 6.59
N ILE A 54 6.17 -5.57 5.92
CA ILE A 54 5.59 -6.72 5.23
C ILE A 54 6.32 -7.96 5.70
N GLN A 55 5.66 -9.11 5.64
CA GLN A 55 6.32 -10.38 5.89
C GLN A 55 7.35 -10.65 4.80
N LYS A 56 8.49 -11.16 5.20
CA LYS A 56 9.54 -11.48 4.24
C LYS A 56 9.10 -12.67 3.38
N ARG A 57 9.01 -12.45 2.07
CA ARG A 57 8.63 -13.47 1.09
C ARG A 57 9.55 -13.38 -0.12
N GLU A 58 10.31 -14.41 -0.37
CA GLU A 58 11.18 -14.48 -1.54
C GLU A 58 10.37 -14.39 -2.84
N THR A 59 9.14 -14.89 -2.81
CA THR A 59 8.26 -14.92 -3.98
C THR A 59 7.79 -13.57 -4.46
N LEU A 60 8.00 -12.49 -3.68
CA LEU A 60 7.59 -11.14 -4.09
C LEU A 60 8.54 -10.51 -5.11
N LYS A 61 9.77 -10.98 -5.18
CA LYS A 61 10.74 -10.43 -6.11
C LYS A 61 10.24 -10.56 -7.54
N ASN A 62 10.24 -9.44 -8.27
CA ASN A 62 9.77 -9.34 -9.66
C ASN A 62 8.29 -9.61 -9.88
N LYS A 63 7.51 -9.75 -8.81
CA LYS A 63 6.06 -9.89 -8.95
C LYS A 63 5.40 -8.55 -9.20
N ASN A 64 4.36 -8.54 -10.01
CA ASN A 64 3.53 -7.37 -10.21
C ASN A 64 2.53 -7.26 -9.05
N VAL A 65 2.55 -6.13 -8.38
CA VAL A 65 1.73 -5.88 -7.20
C VAL A 65 0.81 -4.70 -7.46
N ILE A 66 -0.45 -4.86 -7.11
CA ILE A 66 -1.41 -3.75 -7.05
C ILE A 66 -1.59 -3.40 -5.59
N LEU A 67 -1.28 -2.16 -5.25
CA LEU A 67 -1.41 -1.66 -3.88
C LEU A 67 -2.80 -1.05 -3.70
N ILE A 68 -3.48 -1.40 -2.61
CA ILE A 68 -4.87 -1.00 -2.38
C ILE A 68 -5.04 -0.41 -0.98
N ASP A 69 -5.77 0.70 -0.92
CA ASP A 69 -6.24 1.27 0.33
C ASP A 69 -7.64 1.85 0.10
N ASP A 70 -8.30 2.27 1.16
CA ASP A 70 -9.64 2.86 1.06
C ASP A 70 -9.60 4.35 0.78
N LEU A 71 -8.59 5.04 1.27
CA LEU A 71 -8.53 6.50 1.23
C LEU A 71 -7.11 6.98 0.85
N LEU A 72 -7.06 7.91 -0.07
CA LEU A 72 -5.85 8.68 -0.35
C LEU A 72 -6.06 10.10 0.18
N ALA A 73 -5.37 10.42 1.26
CA ALA A 73 -5.39 11.77 1.85
C ALA A 73 -4.07 12.48 1.54
N THR A 74 -3.13 12.51 2.47
CA THR A 74 -1.84 13.19 2.26
C THR A 74 -0.85 12.39 1.43
N GLY A 75 -1.06 11.07 1.33
CA GLY A 75 -0.20 10.20 0.52
C GLY A 75 1.04 9.67 1.21
N GLY A 76 1.28 10.05 2.47
CA GLY A 76 2.48 9.61 3.17
C GLY A 76 2.55 8.11 3.36
N THR A 77 1.46 7.52 3.81
CA THR A 77 1.40 6.07 4.05
C THR A 77 1.49 5.28 2.75
N ALA A 78 0.72 5.68 1.73
CA ALA A 78 0.76 5.00 0.44
C ALA A 78 2.13 5.12 -0.23
N GLY A 79 2.75 6.31 -0.14
CA GLY A 79 4.09 6.51 -0.66
C GLY A 79 5.12 5.61 0.02
N ALA A 80 5.02 5.48 1.35
CA ALA A 80 5.89 4.59 2.12
C ALA A 80 5.66 3.13 1.76
N ALA A 81 4.41 2.74 1.53
CA ALA A 81 4.08 1.37 1.12
C ALA A 81 4.69 1.04 -0.24
N VAL A 82 4.65 1.97 -1.19
CA VAL A 82 5.28 1.79 -2.50
C VAL A 82 6.79 1.58 -2.32
N GLU A 83 7.43 2.43 -1.50
CA GLU A 83 8.86 2.31 -1.26
C GLU A 83 9.22 0.99 -0.59
N LEU A 84 8.40 0.53 0.35
CA LEU A 84 8.61 -0.76 1.01
C LEU A 84 8.55 -1.91 0.01
N LEU A 85 7.56 -1.91 -0.88
CA LEU A 85 7.43 -2.94 -1.91
C LEU A 85 8.60 -2.89 -2.89
N GLN A 86 9.06 -1.71 -3.25
CA GLN A 86 10.23 -1.56 -4.12
C GLN A 86 11.51 -2.08 -3.43
N LYS A 87 11.59 -1.91 -2.12
CA LYS A 87 12.72 -2.40 -1.33
C LYS A 87 12.85 -3.91 -1.41
N VAL A 88 11.75 -4.63 -1.52
CA VAL A 88 11.77 -6.09 -1.70
C VAL A 88 11.75 -6.50 -3.17
N LYS A 89 11.95 -5.54 -4.07
CA LYS A 89 12.07 -5.74 -5.51
C LYS A 89 10.79 -6.25 -6.17
N ALA A 90 9.65 -5.93 -5.58
CA ALA A 90 8.36 -6.12 -6.24
C ALA A 90 8.14 -4.97 -7.22
N ASN A 91 7.35 -5.24 -8.25
CA ASN A 91 6.98 -4.24 -9.23
C ASN A 91 5.58 -3.71 -8.93
N VAL A 92 5.49 -2.50 -8.39
CA VAL A 92 4.19 -1.89 -8.06
C VAL A 92 3.61 -1.28 -9.33
N SER A 93 2.59 -1.91 -9.88
CA SER A 93 1.96 -1.49 -11.13
C SER A 93 1.10 -0.26 -10.95
N VAL A 94 0.33 -0.22 -9.85
CA VAL A 94 -0.62 0.87 -9.60
C VAL A 94 -1.00 0.88 -8.12
N PHE A 95 -1.33 2.06 -7.62
CA PHE A 95 -2.00 2.23 -6.33
C PHE A 95 -3.47 2.56 -6.62
N LEU A 96 -4.37 1.76 -6.07
CA LEU A 96 -5.81 1.94 -6.21
C LEU A 96 -6.42 2.32 -4.88
N THR A 97 -7.30 3.30 -4.88
CA THR A 97 -8.02 3.71 -3.68
C THR A 97 -9.49 3.93 -4.01
N LEU A 98 -10.35 3.75 -3.02
CA LEU A 98 -11.78 4.03 -3.21
C LEU A 98 -12.02 5.52 -3.27
N ILE A 99 -11.48 6.28 -2.32
CA ILE A 99 -11.73 7.71 -2.17
C ILE A 99 -10.41 8.48 -2.20
N GLU A 100 -10.41 9.56 -2.95
CA GLU A 100 -9.26 10.47 -2.99
C GLU A 100 -9.70 11.87 -2.57
N LEU A 101 -8.97 12.48 -1.63
CA LEU A 101 -9.15 13.87 -1.23
C LEU A 101 -8.16 14.72 -2.02
N THR A 102 -8.61 15.24 -3.17
CA THR A 102 -7.72 15.85 -4.17
C THR A 102 -7.01 17.11 -3.68
N ASN A 103 -7.62 17.87 -2.77
CA ASN A 103 -7.00 19.07 -2.20
C ASN A 103 -5.70 18.80 -1.46
N LEU A 104 -5.54 17.61 -0.92
CA LEU A 104 -4.34 17.26 -0.16
C LEU A 104 -3.17 16.86 -1.04
N LYS A 105 -3.43 16.70 -2.34
CA LYS A 105 -2.40 16.41 -3.35
C LYS A 105 -1.55 15.19 -3.00
N GLY A 106 -2.19 14.16 -2.44
CA GLY A 106 -1.50 12.95 -2.01
C GLY A 106 -0.77 12.24 -3.12
N ARG A 107 -1.26 12.34 -4.37
CA ARG A 107 -0.59 11.73 -5.52
C ARG A 107 0.85 12.17 -5.69
N ASN A 108 1.18 13.39 -5.23
CA ASN A 108 2.54 13.93 -5.36
C ASN A 108 3.57 13.13 -4.57
N LYS A 109 3.14 12.37 -3.58
CA LYS A 109 4.02 11.52 -2.76
C LYS A 109 4.11 10.09 -3.25
N ILE A 110 3.36 9.75 -4.30
CA ILE A 110 3.27 8.37 -4.79
C ILE A 110 3.93 8.32 -6.17
N LYS A 111 4.98 7.51 -6.29
CA LYS A 111 5.82 7.46 -7.48
C LYS A 111 5.34 6.46 -8.53
N VAL A 112 4.13 5.93 -8.37
CA VAL A 112 3.55 4.99 -9.31
C VAL A 112 2.19 5.52 -9.77
N LYS A 113 1.65 4.92 -10.83
CA LYS A 113 0.32 5.26 -11.31
C LYS A 113 -0.68 5.12 -10.17
N THR A 114 -1.57 6.09 -10.04
CA THR A 114 -2.59 6.13 -8.99
C THR A 114 -3.96 6.34 -9.60
N ASP A 115 -4.92 5.52 -9.18
CA ASP A 115 -6.31 5.64 -9.59
C ASP A 115 -7.23 5.63 -8.38
N SER A 116 -8.32 6.37 -8.48
CA SER A 116 -9.35 6.39 -7.44
C SER A 116 -10.72 6.24 -8.09
N LEU A 117 -11.68 5.67 -7.35
CA LEU A 117 -13.04 5.51 -7.85
C LEU A 117 -13.87 6.77 -7.66
N ILE A 118 -13.67 7.44 -6.53
CA ILE A 118 -14.42 8.65 -6.15
C ILE A 118 -13.42 9.69 -5.67
N SER A 119 -13.58 10.93 -6.10
CA SER A 119 -12.72 12.01 -5.64
C SER A 119 -13.55 13.16 -5.06
N PHE A 120 -13.00 13.78 -4.03
CA PHE A 120 -13.59 14.96 -3.40
C PHE A 120 -12.54 16.06 -3.30
N ASP A 121 -12.96 17.30 -3.52
CA ASP A 121 -12.07 18.47 -3.45
C ASP A 121 -12.01 19.10 -2.05
N GLU A 122 -12.32 18.36 -1.03
CA GLU A 122 -12.38 18.89 0.34
C GLU A 122 -11.15 18.63 1.15
#